data_ec86494b7cb5a28bc0a5f9dd99b82642
#
_entry.id   ec86494b7cb5a28bc0a5f9dd99b82642
#
_cell.length_a   1.000
_cell.length_b   1.000
_cell.length_c   1.000
_cell.angle_alpha   90.00
_cell.angle_beta   90.00
_cell.angle_gamma   90.00
#
_symmetry.space_group_name_H-M   'P 1'
#
loop_
_entity.id
_entity.type
_entity.pdbx_description
1 polymer ?
#
loop_
_entity_poly.entity_id
_entity_poly.type
_entity_poly.pdbx_seq_one_letter_code
_entity_poly.pdbx_strand_id
1 'polypeptide(L)'
;MAGLFVQKHVEAVRAQGCDVRVIHTQGWRDLMRQWRALRREGWMPELVQLNVIQKQGLLAWWLNKRYGIPYVIVEHWSGYLPQNGQFMRMARTAKRLYQRIAARAEMILPVSVTLQHAMQACGLQAKAWGSIDNVVDDFFYEERPNTASRKQIKPKTLLHVSCFDERAKNVKGLLRAAKMLSENRQDWRLVLVGTGVDYEQVRTFARSLQIPDGLLEWTGELTPLQVAERMHRADALVLSSRYETYGVVLAEAAAAGLPILSTPVGIAEEVAALIVPQEIAQNKPGTFAEFIETILWNPPTPNGQHPTNGRFTADAIGRKLKSVYDSCLHSHI
;
A
#
# COMPACT_ATOMS: atom_id res chain seq x y z
N MET A 1 -3.99 -9.02 -7.73
CA MET A 1 -3.26 -8.42 -6.59
C MET A 1 -4.09 -8.30 -5.29
N ALA A 2 -5.36 -7.90 -5.31
CA ALA A 2 -6.15 -7.81 -4.06
C ALA A 2 -6.19 -9.10 -3.22
N GLY A 3 -6.10 -10.29 -3.83
CA GLY A 3 -6.07 -11.56 -3.11
C GLY A 3 -4.78 -11.84 -2.32
N LEU A 4 -3.64 -11.31 -2.75
CA LEU A 4 -2.34 -11.58 -2.13
C LEU A 4 -2.24 -10.99 -0.72
N PHE A 5 -2.72 -9.77 -0.49
CA PHE A 5 -2.70 -9.15 0.84
C PHE A 5 -3.58 -9.89 1.84
N VAL A 6 -4.76 -10.34 1.37
CA VAL A 6 -5.66 -11.16 2.19
C VAL A 6 -5.00 -12.49 2.54
N GLN A 7 -4.36 -13.15 1.58
CA GLN A 7 -3.64 -14.40 1.80
C GLN A 7 -2.54 -14.22 2.86
N LYS A 8 -1.69 -13.19 2.74
CA LYS A 8 -0.62 -12.92 3.70
C LYS A 8 -1.17 -12.65 5.11
N HIS A 9 -2.28 -11.90 5.24
CA HIS A 9 -2.93 -11.70 6.54
C HIS A 9 -3.46 -13.02 7.11
N VAL A 10 -4.07 -13.88 6.29
CA VAL A 10 -4.56 -15.22 6.71
C VAL A 10 -3.42 -16.09 7.21
N GLU A 11 -2.30 -16.14 6.48
CA GLU A 11 -1.11 -16.88 6.86
C GLU A 11 -0.52 -16.36 8.17
N ALA A 12 -0.41 -15.03 8.30
CA ALA A 12 0.07 -14.38 9.51
C ALA A 12 -0.78 -14.71 10.75
N VAL A 13 -2.10 -14.69 10.62
CA VAL A 13 -3.02 -15.00 11.73
C VAL A 13 -3.03 -16.50 12.05
N ARG A 14 -2.94 -17.38 11.04
CA ARG A 14 -2.80 -18.84 11.25
C ARG A 14 -1.53 -19.17 12.03
N ALA A 15 -0.43 -18.48 11.77
CA ALA A 15 0.81 -18.62 12.51
C ALA A 15 0.67 -18.25 14.00
N GLN A 16 -0.36 -17.44 14.35
CA GLN A 16 -0.72 -17.11 15.74
C GLN A 16 -1.71 -18.12 16.38
N GLY A 17 -1.96 -19.26 15.75
CA GLY A 17 -2.80 -20.34 16.27
C GLY A 17 -4.30 -20.19 16.02
N CYS A 18 -4.74 -19.28 15.16
CA CYS A 18 -6.16 -19.15 14.81
C CYS A 18 -6.57 -20.16 13.74
N ASP A 19 -7.73 -20.85 13.92
CA ASP A 19 -8.36 -21.63 12.84
C ASP A 19 -9.11 -20.68 11.88
N VAL A 20 -8.53 -20.44 10.73
CA VAL A 20 -9.07 -19.49 9.73
C VAL A 20 -9.60 -20.24 8.52
N ARG A 21 -10.90 -20.07 8.23
CA ARG A 21 -11.54 -20.53 7.01
C ARG A 21 -11.80 -19.35 6.08
N VAL A 22 -11.36 -19.45 4.84
CA VAL A 22 -11.47 -18.38 3.87
C VAL A 22 -12.61 -18.68 2.91
N ILE A 23 -13.56 -17.75 2.80
CA ILE A 23 -14.57 -17.76 1.74
C ILE A 23 -14.13 -16.74 0.68
N HIS A 24 -13.65 -17.23 -0.45
CA HIS A 24 -13.37 -16.43 -1.63
C HIS A 24 -14.50 -16.59 -2.64
N THR A 25 -15.18 -15.51 -3.01
CA THR A 25 -16.39 -15.61 -3.82
C THR A 25 -16.49 -14.49 -4.86
N GLN A 26 -17.00 -14.84 -6.03
CA GLN A 26 -17.32 -13.90 -7.10
C GLN A 26 -18.81 -13.49 -7.10
N GLY A 27 -19.64 -14.10 -6.24
CA GLY A 27 -21.06 -13.79 -6.19
C GLY A 27 -21.82 -14.44 -5.05
N TRP A 28 -23.05 -13.98 -4.85
CA TRP A 28 -23.89 -14.39 -3.72
C TRP A 28 -24.19 -15.89 -3.69
N ARG A 29 -24.46 -16.51 -4.85
CA ARG A 29 -24.73 -17.96 -4.92
C ARG A 29 -23.56 -18.80 -4.44
N ASP A 30 -22.35 -18.41 -4.87
CA ASP A 30 -21.11 -19.10 -4.48
C ASP A 30 -20.81 -18.88 -3.00
N LEU A 31 -20.97 -17.65 -2.49
CA LEU A 31 -20.86 -17.34 -1.07
C LEU A 31 -21.76 -18.26 -0.23
N MET A 32 -23.02 -18.38 -0.58
CA MET A 32 -23.98 -19.20 0.16
C MET A 32 -23.69 -20.70 0.03
N ARG A 33 -23.11 -21.14 -1.09
CA ARG A 33 -22.66 -22.53 -1.27
C ARG A 33 -21.53 -22.86 -0.30
N GLN A 34 -20.48 -22.04 -0.27
CA GLN A 34 -19.32 -22.22 0.60
C GLN A 34 -19.73 -22.13 2.08
N TRP A 35 -20.56 -21.13 2.43
CA TRP A 35 -21.12 -21.03 3.78
C TRP A 35 -21.88 -22.29 4.22
N ARG A 36 -22.76 -22.83 3.36
CA ARG A 36 -23.51 -24.07 3.67
C ARG A 36 -22.59 -25.29 3.81
N ALA A 37 -21.49 -25.34 3.05
CA ALA A 37 -20.51 -26.40 3.20
C ALA A 37 -19.86 -26.38 4.59
N LEU A 38 -19.35 -25.22 5.02
CA LEU A 38 -18.81 -25.06 6.38
C LEU A 38 -19.80 -25.42 7.48
N ARG A 39 -21.07 -25.03 7.31
CA ARG A 39 -22.13 -25.39 8.27
C ARG A 39 -22.42 -26.88 8.33
N ARG A 40 -22.31 -27.61 7.22
CA ARG A 40 -22.46 -29.08 7.20
C ARG A 40 -21.31 -29.81 7.89
N GLU A 41 -20.12 -29.22 7.90
CA GLU A 41 -18.96 -29.68 8.65
C GLU A 41 -19.08 -29.38 10.16
N GLY A 42 -20.16 -28.74 10.61
CA GLY A 42 -20.36 -28.31 11.99
C GLY A 42 -19.59 -27.05 12.38
N TRP A 43 -18.85 -26.43 11.44
CA TRP A 43 -18.01 -25.28 11.72
C TRP A 43 -18.83 -23.98 11.84
N MET A 44 -18.51 -23.15 12.83
CA MET A 44 -19.11 -21.83 13.06
C MET A 44 -18.02 -20.86 13.48
N PRO A 45 -17.92 -19.67 12.87
CA PRO A 45 -16.92 -18.70 13.29
C PRO A 45 -17.29 -18.06 14.62
N GLU A 46 -16.30 -17.78 15.45
CA GLU A 46 -16.43 -16.92 16.62
C GLU A 46 -16.38 -15.43 16.20
N LEU A 47 -15.62 -15.12 15.13
CA LEU A 47 -15.48 -13.79 14.58
C LEU A 47 -15.36 -13.88 13.04
N VAL A 48 -15.84 -12.84 12.35
CA VAL A 48 -15.69 -12.72 10.90
C VAL A 48 -14.78 -11.55 10.57
N GLN A 49 -13.74 -11.77 9.77
CA GLN A 49 -13.00 -10.69 9.11
C GLN A 49 -13.54 -10.49 7.70
N LEU A 50 -14.07 -9.31 7.43
CA LEU A 50 -14.46 -8.87 6.09
C LEU A 50 -13.31 -8.08 5.46
N ASN A 51 -12.81 -8.55 4.32
CA ASN A 51 -11.82 -7.79 3.54
C ASN A 51 -12.54 -7.01 2.45
N VAL A 52 -12.47 -5.69 2.54
CA VAL A 52 -13.17 -4.70 1.70
C VAL A 52 -14.70 -4.76 1.84
N ILE A 53 -15.32 -3.61 2.07
CA ILE A 53 -16.79 -3.52 2.15
C ILE A 53 -17.38 -3.68 0.76
N GLN A 54 -18.14 -4.75 0.58
CA GLN A 54 -18.87 -5.09 -0.64
C GLN A 54 -20.21 -5.73 -0.28
N LYS A 55 -21.00 -6.08 -1.29
CA LYS A 55 -22.30 -6.76 -1.09
C LYS A 55 -22.20 -8.05 -0.26
N GLN A 56 -21.08 -8.75 -0.38
CA GLN A 56 -20.78 -9.97 0.39
C GLN A 56 -20.69 -9.73 1.91
N GLY A 57 -20.40 -8.51 2.33
CA GLY A 57 -20.45 -8.09 3.74
C GLY A 57 -21.83 -8.22 4.37
N LEU A 58 -22.90 -8.38 3.57
CA LEU A 58 -24.23 -8.73 4.08
C LEU A 58 -24.24 -10.06 4.85
N LEU A 59 -23.36 -11.02 4.51
CA LEU A 59 -23.27 -12.26 5.29
C LEU A 59 -22.72 -11.98 6.69
N ALA A 60 -21.63 -11.20 6.80
CA ALA A 60 -21.08 -10.82 8.11
C ALA A 60 -22.12 -10.03 8.94
N TRP A 61 -22.80 -9.06 8.32
CA TRP A 61 -23.88 -8.29 8.95
C TRP A 61 -25.02 -9.19 9.41
N TRP A 62 -25.46 -10.18 8.60
CA TRP A 62 -26.51 -11.12 8.94
C TRP A 62 -26.09 -12.07 10.07
N LEU A 63 -24.86 -12.59 10.05
CA LEU A 63 -24.32 -13.43 11.12
C LEU A 63 -24.28 -12.69 12.45
N ASN A 64 -23.85 -11.43 12.43
CA ASN A 64 -23.89 -10.59 13.62
C ASN A 64 -25.32 -10.38 14.13
N LYS A 65 -26.27 -10.06 13.25
CA LYS A 65 -27.66 -9.81 13.65
C LYS A 65 -28.35 -11.08 14.16
N ARG A 66 -28.07 -12.26 13.59
CA ARG A 66 -28.80 -13.52 13.85
C ARG A 66 -28.18 -14.33 14.98
N TYR A 67 -26.86 -14.29 15.13
CA TYR A 67 -26.12 -15.14 16.05
C TYR A 67 -25.23 -14.36 17.01
N GLY A 68 -25.19 -13.03 16.93
CA GLY A 68 -24.31 -12.20 17.76
C GLY A 68 -22.83 -12.25 17.37
N ILE A 69 -22.46 -12.94 16.28
CA ILE A 69 -21.05 -13.10 15.89
C ILE A 69 -20.45 -11.75 15.52
N PRO A 70 -19.42 -11.28 16.24
CA PRO A 70 -18.76 -10.02 15.91
C PRO A 70 -18.04 -10.08 14.57
N TYR A 71 -17.84 -8.94 13.93
CA TYR A 71 -17.00 -8.85 12.76
C TYR A 71 -16.17 -7.59 12.72
N VAL A 72 -14.99 -7.73 12.14
CA VAL A 72 -14.06 -6.65 11.84
C VAL A 72 -13.95 -6.45 10.33
N ILE A 73 -13.57 -5.26 9.90
CA ILE A 73 -13.39 -4.93 8.49
C ILE A 73 -11.95 -4.49 8.26
N VAL A 74 -11.23 -5.16 7.38
CA VAL A 74 -9.93 -4.72 6.86
C VAL A 74 -10.18 -4.06 5.50
N GLU A 75 -9.82 -2.78 5.37
CA GLU A 75 -10.19 -2.00 4.18
C GLU A 75 -8.99 -1.55 3.37
N HIS A 76 -9.03 -1.84 2.06
CA HIS A 76 -7.96 -1.56 1.09
C HIS A 76 -8.43 -0.73 -0.11
N TRP A 77 -9.73 -0.52 -0.28
CA TRP A 77 -10.29 0.03 -1.51
C TRP A 77 -10.04 1.53 -1.66
N SER A 78 -9.38 1.92 -2.75
CA SER A 78 -9.09 3.32 -3.07
C SER A 78 -10.31 4.16 -3.46
N GLY A 79 -11.47 3.53 -3.67
CA GLY A 79 -12.68 4.22 -4.11
C GLY A 79 -13.23 5.27 -3.16
N TYR A 80 -12.81 5.26 -1.88
CA TYR A 80 -13.15 6.30 -0.89
C TYR A 80 -12.29 7.56 -1.06
N LEU A 81 -11.08 7.44 -1.62
CA LEU A 81 -10.18 8.57 -1.79
C LEU A 81 -10.78 9.59 -2.77
N PRO A 82 -10.71 10.90 -2.47
CA PRO A 82 -11.30 11.95 -3.31
C PRO A 82 -10.81 11.92 -4.77
N GLN A 83 -9.52 11.63 -4.97
CA GLN A 83 -8.89 11.57 -6.28
C GLN A 83 -9.43 10.41 -7.15
N ASN A 84 -9.83 9.30 -6.53
CA ASN A 84 -10.51 8.20 -7.20
C ASN A 84 -12.02 8.46 -7.31
N GLY A 85 -12.68 8.85 -6.21
CA GLY A 85 -14.06 9.27 -6.14
C GLY A 85 -15.12 8.23 -6.52
N GLN A 86 -14.77 6.94 -6.60
CA GLN A 86 -15.72 5.90 -6.99
C GLN A 86 -16.88 5.77 -6.01
N PHE A 87 -16.62 5.82 -4.70
CA PHE A 87 -17.67 5.76 -3.68
C PHE A 87 -18.67 6.92 -3.86
N MET A 88 -18.19 8.13 -4.14
CA MET A 88 -19.05 9.30 -4.31
C MET A 88 -19.98 9.17 -5.52
N ARG A 89 -19.56 8.43 -6.57
CA ARG A 89 -20.36 8.16 -7.77
C ARG A 89 -21.35 6.99 -7.63
N MET A 90 -21.27 6.21 -6.53
CA MET A 90 -22.20 5.10 -6.31
C MET A 90 -23.63 5.58 -6.06
N ALA A 91 -24.61 4.73 -6.40
CA ALA A 91 -26.02 4.98 -6.07
C ALA A 91 -26.23 5.14 -4.56
N ARG A 92 -27.16 5.99 -4.16
CA ARG A 92 -27.47 6.26 -2.73
C ARG A 92 -27.79 4.98 -1.94
N THR A 93 -28.48 4.02 -2.55
CA THR A 93 -28.82 2.73 -1.94
C THR A 93 -27.56 1.90 -1.65
N ALA A 94 -26.60 1.87 -2.57
CA ALA A 94 -25.33 1.18 -2.38
C ALA A 94 -24.49 1.85 -1.27
N LYS A 95 -24.40 3.19 -1.25
CA LYS A 95 -23.73 3.93 -0.17
C LYS A 95 -24.33 3.59 1.20
N ARG A 96 -25.66 3.61 1.32
CA ARG A 96 -26.37 3.25 2.56
C ARG A 96 -26.08 1.81 3.00
N LEU A 97 -25.94 0.90 2.04
CA LEU A 97 -25.57 -0.49 2.36
C LEU A 97 -24.16 -0.57 2.96
N TYR A 98 -23.18 0.09 2.35
CA TYR A 98 -21.81 0.14 2.87
C TYR A 98 -21.76 0.77 4.28
N GLN A 99 -22.46 1.88 4.47
CA GLN A 99 -22.57 2.54 5.77
C GLN A 99 -23.23 1.65 6.84
N ARG A 100 -24.28 0.88 6.49
CA ARG A 100 -24.94 -0.07 7.42
C ARG A 100 -24.03 -1.24 7.79
N ILE A 101 -23.24 -1.75 6.83
CA ILE A 101 -22.25 -2.81 7.10
C ILE A 101 -21.15 -2.24 8.00
N ALA A 102 -20.63 -1.06 7.70
CA ALA A 102 -19.60 -0.40 8.50
C ALA A 102 -20.06 -0.14 9.95
N ALA A 103 -21.26 0.43 10.12
CA ALA A 103 -21.77 0.86 11.44
C ALA A 103 -21.98 -0.28 12.46
N ARG A 104 -22.06 -1.52 12.03
CA ARG A 104 -22.18 -2.70 12.93
C ARG A 104 -20.87 -3.44 13.14
N ALA A 105 -19.82 -3.09 12.42
CA ALA A 105 -18.50 -3.66 12.65
C ALA A 105 -17.99 -3.29 14.04
N GLU A 106 -17.41 -4.23 14.75
CA GLU A 106 -16.74 -3.97 16.03
C GLU A 106 -15.57 -3.01 15.82
N MET A 107 -14.79 -3.26 14.77
CA MET A 107 -13.69 -2.39 14.39
C MET A 107 -13.52 -2.35 12.87
N ILE A 108 -13.16 -1.17 12.35
CA ILE A 108 -12.67 -1.02 10.98
C ILE A 108 -11.16 -0.74 11.05
N LEU A 109 -10.41 -1.49 10.24
CA LEU A 109 -8.95 -1.44 10.12
C LEU A 109 -8.58 -1.00 8.70
N PRO A 110 -8.61 0.29 8.38
CA PRO A 110 -8.03 0.78 7.14
C PRO A 110 -6.52 0.55 7.12
N VAL A 111 -5.95 0.36 5.92
CA VAL A 111 -4.50 0.13 5.77
C VAL A 111 -3.65 1.41 5.91
N SER A 112 -4.27 2.58 6.06
CA SER A 112 -3.58 3.84 6.35
C SER A 112 -4.52 4.85 7.02
N VAL A 113 -3.94 5.84 7.70
CA VAL A 113 -4.68 6.98 8.28
C VAL A 113 -5.36 7.80 7.17
N THR A 114 -4.71 7.96 6.03
CA THR A 114 -5.28 8.64 4.85
C THR A 114 -6.57 7.97 4.39
N LEU A 115 -6.58 6.64 4.31
CA LEU A 115 -7.79 5.87 3.95
C LEU A 115 -8.87 5.98 5.03
N GLN A 116 -8.50 5.95 6.32
CA GLN A 116 -9.44 6.15 7.42
C GLN A 116 -10.19 7.48 7.30
N HIS A 117 -9.46 8.58 7.14
CA HIS A 117 -10.05 9.91 6.99
C HIS A 117 -10.97 9.99 5.77
N ALA A 118 -10.57 9.39 4.64
CA ALA A 118 -11.40 9.34 3.44
C ALA A 118 -12.71 8.55 3.66
N MET A 119 -12.66 7.42 4.37
CA MET A 119 -13.85 6.64 4.73
C MET A 119 -14.79 7.43 5.64
N GLN A 120 -14.25 8.10 6.66
CA GLN A 120 -15.02 8.95 7.58
C GLN A 120 -15.67 10.11 6.83
N ALA A 121 -14.95 10.78 5.93
CA ALA A 121 -15.50 11.82 5.06
C ALA A 121 -16.60 11.32 4.12
N CYS A 122 -16.59 10.03 3.75
CA CYS A 122 -17.67 9.37 3.03
C CYS A 122 -18.86 8.97 3.92
N GLY A 123 -18.85 9.32 5.21
CA GLY A 123 -19.93 9.05 6.17
C GLY A 123 -19.95 7.61 6.68
N LEU A 124 -18.85 6.86 6.58
CA LEU A 124 -18.75 5.56 7.23
C LEU A 124 -18.46 5.75 8.72
N GLN A 125 -19.15 4.96 9.53
CA GLN A 125 -18.99 4.93 10.98
C GLN A 125 -18.72 3.49 11.41
N ALA A 126 -17.99 3.31 12.49
CA ALA A 126 -17.74 2.02 13.15
C ALA A 126 -17.83 2.20 14.66
N LYS A 127 -17.94 1.13 15.42
CA LYS A 127 -17.85 1.17 16.89
C LYS A 127 -16.44 1.60 17.32
N ALA A 128 -15.41 1.10 16.61
CA ALA A 128 -14.02 1.49 16.81
C ALA A 128 -13.28 1.58 15.47
N TRP A 129 -12.22 2.40 15.45
CA TRP A 129 -11.28 2.51 14.35
C TRP A 129 -9.89 2.10 14.82
N GLY A 130 -9.21 1.34 14.00
CA GLY A 130 -7.80 1.01 14.17
C GLY A 130 -7.07 1.18 12.84
N SER A 131 -5.93 0.54 12.69
CA SER A 131 -5.22 0.44 11.42
C SER A 131 -4.49 -0.90 11.34
N ILE A 132 -4.25 -1.41 10.16
CA ILE A 132 -3.45 -2.62 9.95
C ILE A 132 -2.57 -2.44 8.73
N ASP A 133 -1.30 -2.75 8.89
CA ASP A 133 -0.34 -2.68 7.79
C ASP A 133 -0.42 -3.92 6.91
N ASN A 134 0.05 -3.82 5.66
CA ASN A 134 0.26 -4.98 4.80
C ASN A 134 1.56 -5.70 5.19
N VAL A 135 1.57 -7.02 5.03
CA VAL A 135 2.76 -7.84 5.27
C VAL A 135 3.78 -7.62 4.16
N VAL A 136 5.01 -7.31 4.54
CA VAL A 136 6.20 -7.26 3.68
C VAL A 136 6.97 -8.56 3.83
N ASP A 137 7.42 -9.13 2.71
CA ASP A 137 8.17 -10.39 2.72
C ASP A 137 9.56 -10.23 3.36
N ASP A 138 10.05 -11.27 4.01
CA ASP A 138 11.27 -11.25 4.82
C ASP A 138 12.51 -10.86 4.02
N PHE A 139 12.59 -11.19 2.73
CA PHE A 139 13.73 -10.82 1.89
C PHE A 139 13.89 -9.30 1.65
N PHE A 140 12.92 -8.47 1.98
CA PHE A 140 13.09 -7.01 2.02
C PHE A 140 13.86 -6.54 3.26
N TYR A 141 13.91 -7.35 4.33
CA TYR A 141 14.62 -7.03 5.58
C TYR A 141 16.08 -7.51 5.58
N GLU A 142 16.52 -8.16 4.50
CA GLU A 142 17.92 -8.58 4.38
C GLU A 142 18.86 -7.37 4.43
N GLU A 143 20.05 -7.57 5.03
CA GLU A 143 21.02 -6.50 5.16
C GLU A 143 21.47 -5.99 3.78
N ARG A 144 21.40 -4.68 3.62
CA ARG A 144 21.97 -4.02 2.44
C ARG A 144 23.48 -4.26 2.40
N PRO A 145 24.05 -4.58 1.22
CA PRO A 145 25.50 -4.65 1.07
C PRO A 145 26.14 -3.38 1.62
N ASN A 146 27.16 -3.55 2.50
CA ASN A 146 27.77 -2.45 3.24
C ASN A 146 28.14 -1.28 2.31
N THR A 147 27.46 -0.15 2.48
CA THR A 147 27.66 1.05 1.65
C THR A 147 28.98 1.77 1.94
N ALA A 148 29.69 1.43 3.03
CA ALA A 148 30.98 2.01 3.35
C ALA A 148 32.05 1.66 2.29
N SER A 149 31.94 0.52 1.61
CA SER A 149 32.80 0.17 0.47
C SER A 149 32.36 0.81 -0.86
N ARG A 150 31.21 1.51 -0.91
CA ARG A 150 30.69 2.19 -2.09
C ARG A 150 31.27 3.60 -2.32
N LYS A 151 32.38 3.98 -1.67
CA LYS A 151 33.09 5.25 -1.93
C LYS A 151 33.66 5.39 -3.36
N GLN A 152 33.41 4.42 -4.25
CA GLN A 152 33.70 4.58 -5.67
C GLN A 152 32.60 5.43 -6.33
N ILE A 153 33.04 6.35 -7.16
CA ILE A 153 32.23 7.24 -8.03
C ILE A 153 31.35 6.39 -8.95
N LYS A 154 30.22 5.88 -8.43
CA LYS A 154 29.17 5.24 -9.24
C LYS A 154 28.03 6.23 -9.36
N PRO A 155 27.33 6.28 -10.50
CA PRO A 155 26.12 7.12 -10.63
C PRO A 155 25.13 6.73 -9.54
N LYS A 156 24.55 7.73 -8.88
CA LYS A 156 23.49 7.54 -7.88
C LYS A 156 22.27 6.90 -8.53
N THR A 157 21.66 5.94 -7.87
CA THR A 157 20.50 5.21 -8.41
C THR A 157 19.25 5.59 -7.67
N LEU A 158 18.34 6.28 -8.37
CA LEU A 158 16.97 6.54 -7.95
C LEU A 158 16.08 5.41 -8.47
N LEU A 159 15.28 4.81 -7.61
CA LEU A 159 14.37 3.73 -7.96
C LEU A 159 12.91 4.21 -7.95
N HIS A 160 12.15 3.88 -8.97
CA HIS A 160 10.70 4.03 -9.01
C HIS A 160 10.05 2.69 -9.31
N VAL A 161 9.10 2.26 -8.48
CA VAL A 161 8.37 0.99 -8.65
C VAL A 161 6.88 1.26 -8.64
N SER A 162 6.18 0.99 -9.74
CA SER A 162 4.72 1.17 -9.80
C SER A 162 4.05 0.37 -10.91
N CYS A 163 2.71 0.21 -10.81
CA CYS A 163 1.90 -0.02 -12.00
C CYS A 163 1.77 1.31 -12.73
N PHE A 164 2.12 1.37 -14.01
CA PHE A 164 2.10 2.60 -14.80
C PHE A 164 0.64 3.00 -15.16
N ASP A 165 -0.08 3.48 -14.14
CA ASP A 165 -1.36 4.21 -14.26
C ASP A 165 -1.05 5.69 -13.99
N GLU A 166 -0.92 6.49 -15.02
CA GLU A 166 -0.50 7.90 -14.93
C GLU A 166 -1.48 8.74 -14.10
N ARG A 167 -2.75 8.37 -14.07
CA ARG A 167 -3.75 9.04 -13.24
C ARG A 167 -3.43 8.95 -11.76
N ALA A 168 -2.92 7.80 -11.33
CA ALA A 168 -2.58 7.53 -9.93
C ALA A 168 -1.11 7.85 -9.63
N LYS A 169 -0.19 7.48 -10.52
CA LYS A 169 1.26 7.42 -10.23
C LYS A 169 2.05 8.66 -10.64
N ASN A 170 1.51 9.51 -11.53
CA ASN A 170 2.17 10.76 -11.96
C ASN A 170 3.62 10.57 -12.42
N VAL A 171 3.88 9.50 -13.17
CA VAL A 171 5.24 9.18 -13.64
C VAL A 171 5.76 10.26 -14.60
N LYS A 172 4.87 10.88 -15.38
CA LYS A 172 5.24 12.02 -16.24
C LYS A 172 5.75 13.22 -15.44
N GLY A 173 5.23 13.48 -14.24
CA GLY A 173 5.73 14.50 -13.32
C GLY A 173 7.17 14.18 -12.87
N LEU A 174 7.43 12.93 -12.50
CA LEU A 174 8.78 12.45 -12.16
C LEU A 174 9.75 12.60 -13.36
N LEU A 175 9.32 12.22 -14.56
CA LEU A 175 10.16 12.33 -15.77
C LEU A 175 10.50 13.79 -16.12
N ARG A 176 9.59 14.74 -15.91
CA ARG A 176 9.89 16.18 -16.06
C ARG A 176 10.95 16.64 -15.05
N ALA A 177 10.85 16.20 -13.79
CA ALA A 177 11.86 16.49 -12.79
C ALA A 177 13.21 15.84 -13.14
N ALA A 178 13.21 14.61 -13.63
CA ALA A 178 14.39 13.92 -14.13
C ALA A 178 15.05 14.68 -15.30
N LYS A 179 14.26 15.26 -16.23
CA LYS A 179 14.77 16.13 -17.30
C LYS A 179 15.48 17.37 -16.73
N MET A 180 14.84 18.05 -15.78
CA MET A 180 15.43 19.24 -15.15
C MET A 180 16.75 18.90 -14.41
N LEU A 181 16.78 17.77 -13.70
CA LEU A 181 18.00 17.32 -13.03
C LEU A 181 19.12 16.99 -14.04
N SER A 182 18.76 16.40 -15.20
CA SER A 182 19.74 16.03 -16.25
C SER A 182 20.44 17.22 -16.92
N GLU A 183 19.86 18.41 -16.82
CA GLU A 183 20.47 19.65 -17.34
C GLU A 183 21.64 20.11 -16.49
N ASN A 184 21.65 19.76 -15.20
CA ASN A 184 22.70 20.15 -14.26
C ASN A 184 23.66 19.00 -13.90
N ARG A 185 23.20 17.73 -13.95
CA ARG A 185 23.95 16.56 -13.48
C ARG A 185 23.68 15.34 -14.35
N GLN A 186 24.72 14.50 -14.50
CA GLN A 186 24.64 13.22 -15.22
C GLN A 186 25.25 12.05 -14.42
N ASP A 187 25.59 12.26 -13.14
CA ASP A 187 26.15 11.25 -12.23
C ASP A 187 25.05 10.47 -11.47
N TRP A 188 23.91 10.27 -12.11
CA TRP A 188 22.75 9.55 -11.57
C TRP A 188 22.03 8.74 -12.65
N ARG A 189 21.13 7.87 -12.23
CA ARG A 189 20.17 7.18 -13.10
C ARG A 189 18.86 6.96 -12.39
N LEU A 190 17.77 6.91 -13.13
CA LEU A 190 16.44 6.54 -12.69
C LEU A 190 16.07 5.17 -13.25
N VAL A 191 15.86 4.20 -12.35
CA VAL A 191 15.39 2.86 -12.68
C VAL A 191 13.88 2.82 -12.50
N LEU A 192 13.16 2.51 -13.57
CA LEU A 192 11.71 2.48 -13.65
C LEU A 192 11.24 1.02 -13.74
N VAL A 193 10.66 0.52 -12.66
CA VAL A 193 10.22 -0.87 -12.52
C VAL A 193 8.70 -0.95 -12.61
N GLY A 194 8.21 -1.90 -13.40
CA GLY A 194 6.80 -2.21 -13.56
C GLY A 194 6.28 -2.02 -14.98
N THR A 195 4.99 -2.30 -15.14
CA THR A 195 4.21 -2.13 -16.36
C THR A 195 2.82 -1.60 -16.02
N GLY A 196 1.97 -1.33 -17.01
CA GLY A 196 0.61 -0.88 -16.74
C GLY A 196 -0.07 -0.29 -17.97
N VAL A 197 -1.28 0.21 -17.76
CA VAL A 197 -2.15 0.68 -18.86
C VAL A 197 -1.55 1.85 -19.65
N ASP A 198 -0.73 2.68 -19.01
CA ASP A 198 -0.12 3.86 -19.61
C ASP A 198 1.38 3.69 -19.91
N TYR A 199 1.94 2.47 -19.75
CA TYR A 199 3.37 2.20 -19.86
C TYR A 199 3.99 2.74 -21.16
N GLU A 200 3.43 2.38 -22.32
CA GLU A 200 3.95 2.84 -23.61
C GLU A 200 3.76 4.34 -23.83
N GLN A 201 2.66 4.91 -23.32
CA GLN A 201 2.44 6.36 -23.37
C GLN A 201 3.49 7.12 -22.54
N VAL A 202 3.83 6.60 -21.36
CA VAL A 202 4.85 7.19 -20.49
C VAL A 202 6.24 7.06 -21.12
N ARG A 203 6.57 5.93 -21.75
CA ARG A 203 7.83 5.76 -22.50
C ARG A 203 7.94 6.71 -23.68
N THR A 204 6.88 6.88 -24.43
CA THR A 204 6.83 7.85 -25.56
C THR A 204 7.04 9.27 -25.04
N PHE A 205 6.40 9.62 -23.92
CA PHE A 205 6.61 10.91 -23.28
C PHE A 205 8.07 11.10 -22.81
N ALA A 206 8.69 10.08 -22.23
CA ALA A 206 10.10 10.14 -21.82
C ALA A 206 11.03 10.45 -23.01
N ARG A 207 10.80 9.80 -24.16
CA ARG A 207 11.58 10.07 -25.39
C ARG A 207 11.42 11.52 -25.85
N SER A 208 10.22 12.11 -25.77
CA SER A 208 9.99 13.51 -26.16
C SER A 208 10.70 14.54 -25.28
N LEU A 209 11.09 14.15 -24.05
CA LEU A 209 11.84 15.00 -23.14
C LEU A 209 13.33 15.10 -23.47
N GLN A 210 13.84 14.24 -24.34
CA GLN A 210 15.27 14.21 -24.73
C GLN A 210 16.18 14.13 -23.48
N ILE A 211 15.85 13.28 -22.51
CA ILE A 211 16.73 12.98 -21.38
C ILE A 211 17.95 12.20 -21.92
N PRO A 212 19.17 12.57 -21.53
CA PRO A 212 20.38 11.90 -22.04
C PRO A 212 20.35 10.38 -21.87
N ASP A 213 20.92 9.68 -22.88
CA ASP A 213 20.98 8.22 -22.86
C ASP A 213 21.73 7.70 -21.63
N GLY A 214 21.27 6.57 -21.10
CA GLY A 214 21.85 5.94 -19.92
C GLY A 214 21.33 6.46 -18.58
N LEU A 215 20.60 7.61 -18.54
CA LEU A 215 20.02 8.11 -17.30
C LEU A 215 18.67 7.44 -16.95
N LEU A 216 17.99 6.81 -17.90
CA LEU A 216 16.75 6.07 -17.68
C LEU A 216 16.94 4.57 -17.97
N GLU A 217 16.61 3.72 -17.01
CA GLU A 217 16.55 2.27 -17.16
C GLU A 217 15.09 1.79 -16.98
N TRP A 218 14.56 1.07 -17.98
CA TRP A 218 13.22 0.49 -17.97
C TRP A 218 13.34 -1.01 -17.84
N THR A 219 12.89 -1.56 -16.70
CA THR A 219 13.04 -3.01 -16.45
C THR A 219 11.82 -3.83 -16.88
N GLY A 220 10.67 -3.19 -17.06
CA GLY A 220 9.40 -3.91 -17.09
C GLY A 220 9.01 -4.45 -15.72
N GLU A 221 8.15 -5.45 -15.70
CA GLU A 221 7.69 -6.10 -14.47
C GLU A 221 8.79 -7.00 -13.89
N LEU A 222 9.01 -6.92 -12.59
CA LEU A 222 9.95 -7.74 -11.84
C LEU A 222 9.20 -8.55 -10.76
N THR A 223 9.78 -9.69 -10.37
CA THR A 223 9.28 -10.45 -9.20
C THR A 223 9.56 -9.67 -7.91
N PRO A 224 8.80 -9.91 -6.82
CA PRO A 224 9.05 -9.25 -5.53
C PRO A 224 10.50 -9.38 -5.04
N LEU A 225 11.13 -10.54 -5.22
CA LEU A 225 12.54 -10.75 -4.87
C LEU A 225 13.48 -9.86 -5.69
N GLN A 226 13.25 -9.76 -7.01
CA GLN A 226 14.02 -8.86 -7.87
C GLN A 226 13.82 -7.38 -7.52
N VAL A 227 12.61 -7.00 -7.07
CA VAL A 227 12.34 -5.64 -6.55
C VAL A 227 13.18 -5.39 -5.30
N ALA A 228 13.21 -6.34 -4.35
CA ALA A 228 14.03 -6.23 -3.15
C ALA A 228 15.53 -6.09 -3.49
N GLU A 229 16.05 -6.88 -4.43
CA GLU A 229 17.43 -6.75 -4.91
C GLU A 229 17.73 -5.36 -5.49
N ARG A 230 16.77 -4.78 -6.24
CA ARG A 230 16.91 -3.40 -6.75
C ARG A 230 16.86 -2.38 -5.61
N MET A 231 16.00 -2.55 -4.62
CA MET A 231 15.93 -1.68 -3.44
C MET A 231 17.23 -1.72 -2.63
N HIS A 232 17.80 -2.91 -2.41
CA HIS A 232 19.08 -3.05 -1.70
C HIS A 232 20.26 -2.38 -2.44
N ARG A 233 20.17 -2.20 -3.75
CA ARG A 233 21.23 -1.59 -4.59
C ARG A 233 20.98 -0.10 -4.90
N ALA A 234 19.79 0.40 -4.72
CA ALA A 234 19.45 1.79 -4.98
C ALA A 234 19.94 2.73 -3.86
N ASP A 235 20.07 4.02 -4.17
CA ASP A 235 20.41 5.06 -3.19
C ASP A 235 19.15 5.68 -2.58
N ALA A 236 18.04 5.78 -3.34
CA ALA A 236 16.73 6.23 -2.85
C ALA A 236 15.58 5.66 -3.67
N LEU A 237 14.39 5.53 -3.04
CA LEU A 237 13.12 5.34 -3.72
C LEU A 237 12.46 6.70 -3.97
N VAL A 238 11.83 6.88 -5.13
CA VAL A 238 10.94 8.01 -5.39
C VAL A 238 9.53 7.55 -5.74
N LEU A 239 8.52 8.12 -5.09
CA LEU A 239 7.12 7.91 -5.39
C LEU A 239 6.42 9.25 -5.60
N SER A 240 5.96 9.51 -6.83
CA SER A 240 5.31 10.75 -7.25
C SER A 240 3.79 10.67 -7.31
N SER A 241 3.20 9.63 -6.70
CA SER A 241 1.79 9.28 -6.81
C SER A 241 0.86 10.42 -6.40
N ARG A 242 -0.26 10.56 -7.10
CA ARG A 242 -1.35 11.49 -6.72
C ARG A 242 -2.19 10.93 -5.60
N TYR A 243 -2.32 9.62 -5.52
CA TYR A 243 -2.98 8.91 -4.41
C TYR A 243 -2.52 7.46 -4.31
N GLU A 244 -2.52 6.95 -3.09
CA GLU A 244 -2.33 5.56 -2.70
C GLU A 244 -3.27 5.25 -1.54
N THR A 245 -3.74 4.03 -1.43
CA THR A 245 -4.42 3.57 -0.21
C THR A 245 -3.42 3.25 0.90
N TYR A 246 -2.32 2.62 0.52
CA TYR A 246 -1.24 2.22 1.41
C TYR A 246 0.12 2.59 0.84
N GLY A 247 0.37 2.20 -0.42
CA GLY A 247 1.69 2.32 -1.03
C GLY A 247 2.62 1.20 -0.56
N VAL A 248 2.33 -0.05 -0.97
CA VAL A 248 3.11 -1.23 -0.53
C VAL A 248 4.60 -1.04 -0.75
N VAL A 249 4.97 -0.44 -1.87
CA VAL A 249 6.37 -0.13 -2.20
C VAL A 249 7.05 0.76 -1.16
N LEU A 250 6.28 1.61 -0.44
CA LEU A 250 6.81 2.44 0.65
C LEU A 250 7.19 1.56 1.86
N ALA A 251 6.33 0.59 2.21
CA ALA A 251 6.63 -0.36 3.28
C ALA A 251 7.81 -1.26 2.93
N GLU A 252 7.88 -1.74 1.68
CA GLU A 252 8.98 -2.54 1.14
C GLU A 252 10.30 -1.76 1.18
N ALA A 253 10.32 -0.52 0.72
CA ALA A 253 11.50 0.33 0.76
C ALA A 253 11.94 0.66 2.19
N ALA A 254 10.99 0.91 3.07
CA ALA A 254 11.25 1.15 4.50
C ALA A 254 11.82 -0.11 5.17
N ALA A 255 11.28 -1.30 4.88
CA ALA A 255 11.83 -2.58 5.34
C ALA A 255 13.25 -2.81 4.84
N ALA A 256 13.54 -2.46 3.57
CA ALA A 256 14.86 -2.52 2.98
C ALA A 256 15.82 -1.42 3.49
N GLY A 257 15.39 -0.52 4.36
CA GLY A 257 16.21 0.62 4.83
C GLY A 257 16.60 1.58 3.71
N LEU A 258 15.81 1.67 2.63
CA LEU A 258 16.06 2.56 1.51
C LEU A 258 15.47 3.94 1.82
N PRO A 259 16.24 5.04 1.72
CA PRO A 259 15.69 6.39 1.83
C PRO A 259 14.55 6.62 0.84
N ILE A 260 13.46 7.25 1.30
CA ILE A 260 12.24 7.42 0.52
C ILE A 260 11.96 8.91 0.32
N LEU A 261 11.80 9.32 -0.94
CA LEU A 261 11.18 10.58 -1.35
C LEU A 261 9.78 10.29 -1.87
N SER A 262 8.76 10.85 -1.24
CA SER A 262 7.37 10.58 -1.64
C SER A 262 6.50 11.83 -1.57
N THR A 263 5.45 11.85 -2.37
CA THR A 263 4.28 12.69 -2.12
C THR A 263 3.53 12.19 -0.87
N PRO A 264 2.70 13.03 -0.21
CA PRO A 264 1.96 12.65 1.01
C PRO A 264 0.79 11.71 0.67
N VAL A 265 1.08 10.44 0.45
CA VAL A 265 0.11 9.40 0.03
C VAL A 265 0.28 8.12 0.85
N GLY A 266 -0.81 7.41 1.11
CA GLY A 266 -0.77 6.13 1.84
C GLY A 266 -0.10 6.29 3.20
N ILE A 267 1.00 5.54 3.42
CA ILE A 267 1.82 5.59 4.64
C ILE A 267 3.07 6.47 4.50
N ALA A 268 3.17 7.29 3.44
CA ALA A 268 4.38 8.07 3.16
C ALA A 268 4.82 8.96 4.34
N GLU A 269 3.88 9.64 5.00
CA GLU A 269 4.18 10.52 6.14
C GLU A 269 4.76 9.77 7.34
N GLU A 270 4.58 8.46 7.41
CA GLU A 270 5.09 7.60 8.48
C GLU A 270 6.49 7.03 8.18
N VAL A 271 6.85 6.87 6.90
CA VAL A 271 8.07 6.13 6.49
C VAL A 271 9.01 6.89 5.59
N ALA A 272 8.58 7.98 4.94
CA ALA A 272 9.42 8.72 4.02
C ALA A 272 10.45 9.58 4.76
N ALA A 273 11.67 9.60 4.24
CA ALA A 273 12.73 10.50 4.70
C ALA A 273 12.46 11.95 4.27
N LEU A 274 11.79 12.13 3.13
CA LEU A 274 11.48 13.44 2.57
C LEU A 274 10.11 13.42 1.87
N ILE A 275 9.26 14.39 2.22
CA ILE A 275 7.94 14.56 1.59
C ILE A 275 7.99 15.73 0.61
N VAL A 276 7.60 15.47 -0.64
CA VAL A 276 7.40 16.50 -1.66
C VAL A 276 5.91 16.84 -1.77
N PRO A 277 5.51 18.10 -1.61
CA PRO A 277 4.12 18.52 -1.77
C PRO A 277 3.55 18.12 -3.14
N GLN A 278 2.27 17.72 -3.18
CA GLN A 278 1.61 17.26 -4.42
C GLN A 278 1.70 18.29 -5.55
N GLU A 279 1.52 19.58 -5.22
CA GLU A 279 1.60 20.65 -6.21
C GLU A 279 2.99 20.74 -6.86
N ILE A 280 4.06 20.55 -6.07
CA ILE A 280 5.43 20.55 -6.57
C ILE A 280 5.66 19.38 -7.51
N ALA A 281 5.28 18.17 -7.08
CA ALA A 281 5.47 16.96 -7.88
C ALA A 281 4.67 16.96 -9.20
N GLN A 282 3.57 17.73 -9.26
CA GLN A 282 2.73 17.83 -10.45
C GLN A 282 3.12 18.99 -11.37
N ASN A 283 3.44 20.16 -10.81
CA ASN A 283 3.47 21.42 -11.54
C ASN A 283 4.82 22.15 -11.50
N LYS A 284 5.75 21.78 -10.61
CA LYS A 284 7.03 22.47 -10.41
C LYS A 284 8.22 21.51 -10.59
N PRO A 285 8.51 21.06 -11.82
CA PRO A 285 9.51 20.02 -12.05
C PRO A 285 10.93 20.41 -11.61
N GLY A 286 11.31 21.69 -11.70
CA GLY A 286 12.61 22.17 -11.20
C GLY A 286 12.72 22.02 -9.69
N THR A 287 11.72 22.46 -8.93
CA THR A 287 11.71 22.27 -7.47
C THR A 287 11.63 20.78 -7.10
N PHE A 288 10.91 19.97 -7.86
CA PHE A 288 10.91 18.53 -7.63
C PHE A 288 12.29 17.90 -7.88
N ALA A 289 13.04 18.39 -8.88
CA ALA A 289 14.42 17.99 -9.12
C ALA A 289 15.35 18.31 -7.93
N GLU A 290 15.16 19.45 -7.25
CA GLU A 290 15.89 19.83 -6.04
C GLU A 290 15.63 18.83 -4.88
N PHE A 291 14.39 18.37 -4.71
CA PHE A 291 14.07 17.31 -3.76
C PHE A 291 14.77 15.97 -4.10
N ILE A 292 14.83 15.63 -5.40
CA ILE A 292 15.54 14.43 -5.87
C ILE A 292 17.05 14.58 -5.60
N GLU A 293 17.61 15.74 -5.87
CA GLU A 293 19.00 16.04 -5.56
C GLU A 293 19.27 15.90 -4.06
N THR A 294 18.42 16.49 -3.23
CA THR A 294 18.54 16.39 -1.76
C THR A 294 18.55 14.95 -1.28
N ILE A 295 17.60 14.10 -1.70
CA ILE A 295 17.54 12.71 -1.22
C ILE A 295 18.72 11.87 -1.69
N LEU A 296 19.31 12.16 -2.85
CA LEU A 296 20.42 11.40 -3.40
C LEU A 296 21.79 11.80 -2.83
N TRP A 297 22.03 13.09 -2.60
CA TRP A 297 23.36 13.57 -2.19
C TRP A 297 23.42 14.09 -0.76
N ASN A 298 22.30 14.57 -0.23
CA ASN A 298 22.18 15.11 1.12
C ASN A 298 20.96 14.50 1.84
N PRO A 299 20.83 13.15 1.89
CA PRO A 299 19.65 12.54 2.51
C PRO A 299 19.51 13.04 3.95
N PRO A 300 18.30 13.42 4.39
CA PRO A 300 18.06 13.72 5.79
C PRO A 300 18.50 12.51 6.63
N THR A 301 19.23 12.75 7.70
CA THR A 301 19.60 11.70 8.64
C THR A 301 18.31 11.05 9.17
N PRO A 302 18.12 9.75 9.02
CA PRO A 302 16.99 9.09 9.67
C PRO A 302 17.07 9.39 11.17
N ASN A 303 15.99 9.88 11.77
CA ASN A 303 15.92 10.11 13.21
C ASN A 303 16.17 8.79 13.95
N GLY A 304 17.43 8.37 14.10
CA GLY A 304 18.00 7.38 15.01
C GLY A 304 17.37 5.99 15.13
N GLN A 305 16.27 5.72 14.46
CA GLN A 305 15.61 4.43 14.44
C GLN A 305 15.26 4.07 13.01
N HIS A 306 15.64 2.89 12.57
CA HIS A 306 15.06 2.26 11.39
C HIS A 306 13.54 2.24 11.63
N PRO A 307 12.71 2.95 10.87
CA PRO A 307 11.31 3.18 11.24
C PRO A 307 10.48 1.91 11.27
N THR A 308 11.05 0.78 10.97
CA THR A 308 10.25 -0.42 10.78
C THR A 308 10.43 -1.50 11.83
N ASN A 309 11.53 -1.56 12.61
CA ASN A 309 11.76 -2.57 13.66
C ASN A 309 10.88 -3.82 13.58
N GLY A 310 10.73 -4.42 12.40
CA GLY A 310 9.84 -5.53 12.14
C GLY A 310 8.33 -5.18 12.04
N ARG A 311 7.94 -3.92 11.95
CA ARG A 311 6.52 -3.47 11.91
C ARG A 311 5.69 -4.20 10.86
N PHE A 312 6.27 -4.46 9.68
CA PHE A 312 5.54 -5.04 8.54
C PHE A 312 5.76 -6.55 8.39
N THR A 313 6.41 -7.20 9.34
CA THR A 313 6.61 -8.67 9.30
C THR A 313 5.29 -9.42 9.48
N ALA A 314 5.21 -10.61 8.93
CA ALA A 314 4.04 -11.48 9.09
C ALA A 314 3.71 -11.72 10.58
N ASP A 315 4.73 -11.89 11.43
CA ASP A 315 4.56 -12.10 12.86
C ASP A 315 3.97 -10.87 13.57
N ALA A 316 4.49 -9.66 13.30
CA ALA A 316 3.96 -8.42 13.91
C ALA A 316 2.50 -8.17 13.48
N ILE A 317 2.19 -8.35 12.20
CA ILE A 317 0.83 -8.20 11.67
C ILE A 317 -0.10 -9.26 12.23
N GLY A 318 0.35 -10.53 12.30
CA GLY A 318 -0.41 -11.64 12.88
C GLY A 318 -0.77 -11.39 14.34
N ARG A 319 0.20 -10.97 15.18
CA ARG A 319 -0.05 -10.60 16.59
C ARG A 319 -1.05 -9.44 16.70
N LYS A 320 -0.89 -8.40 15.87
CA LYS A 320 -1.79 -7.24 15.89
C LYS A 320 -3.22 -7.64 15.52
N LEU A 321 -3.42 -8.44 14.48
CA LEU A 321 -4.73 -8.93 14.09
C LEU A 321 -5.34 -9.82 15.18
N LYS A 322 -4.56 -10.75 15.74
CA LYS A 322 -5.02 -11.60 16.83
C LYS A 322 -5.46 -10.78 18.04
N SER A 323 -4.70 -9.78 18.45
CA SER A 323 -5.06 -8.88 19.57
C SER A 323 -6.38 -8.14 19.29
N VAL A 324 -6.62 -7.71 18.05
CA VAL A 324 -7.91 -7.11 17.66
C VAL A 324 -9.04 -8.12 17.77
N TYR A 325 -8.84 -9.38 17.32
CA TYR A 325 -9.87 -10.41 17.41
C TYR A 325 -10.21 -10.73 18.85
N ASP A 326 -9.19 -10.93 19.69
CA ASP A 326 -9.36 -11.21 21.11
C ASP A 326 -10.13 -10.07 21.83
N SER A 327 -9.81 -8.81 21.51
CA SER A 327 -10.52 -7.65 22.09
C SER A 327 -12.01 -7.61 21.66
N CYS A 328 -12.29 -7.93 20.40
CA CYS A 328 -13.68 -7.96 19.90
C CYS A 328 -14.48 -9.11 20.51
N LEU A 329 -13.87 -10.26 20.78
CA LEU A 329 -14.51 -11.41 21.41
C LEU A 329 -14.83 -11.12 22.88
N HIS A 330 -13.92 -10.54 23.63
CA HIS A 330 -14.13 -10.19 25.05
C HIS A 330 -15.17 -9.09 25.28
N SER A 331 -15.42 -8.23 24.31
CA SER A 331 -16.45 -7.19 24.40
C SER A 331 -17.89 -7.75 24.27
N HIS A 332 -18.04 -9.03 24.00
CA HIS A 332 -19.32 -9.71 23.82
C HIS A 332 -19.64 -10.75 24.90
N ILE A 333 -18.74 -10.92 25.88
CA ILE A 333 -18.96 -11.71 27.11
C ILE A 333 -19.45 -10.75 28.21
#